data_ec15431aa02eb37e1719136f4be0c65e
#
_entry.id   ec15431aa02eb37e1719136f4be0c65e
#
_cell.length_a   1.000
_cell.length_b   1.000
_cell.length_c   1.000
_cell.angle_alpha   90.00
_cell.angle_beta   90.00
_cell.angle_gamma   90.00
#
_symmetry.space_group_name_H-M   'P 1'
#
loop_
_entity.id
_entity.type
_entity.pdbx_description
1 polymer ?
#
loop_
_entity_poly.entity_id
_entity_poly.type
_entity_poly.pdbx_seq_one_letter_code
_entity_poly.pdbx_strand_id
1 'polypeptide(L)'
;MSGARPGTIAITMAGMGSRFTKAGYTCPKYEIEVLGRPLFDWSLCGLNAFRDAGWDFAFATRREETATPFLTQRCATLGITMGPVIELDGVTDGQATTALYLAEQSDQDAPFAVFNIDTFVAPDLLRPEAIDRDLHGWVPCFDAPGDGWSFARTDERGNVVEMREKVRISTHATIGFYWFESARGYRDLYRRHFADGAGVEKGERYIAPMYNSMIAAGGLVRILDVPFAQVGMLGTPEQVAAFAAAPPPGARATLG
;
A
#
# COMPACT_ATOMS: atom_id res chain seq x y z
N MET A 1 -21.06 20.29 -6.89
CA MET A 1 -20.21 19.08 -7.08
C MET A 1 -19.56 18.78 -5.73
N SER A 2 -20.12 17.87 -4.94
CA SER A 2 -19.50 17.43 -3.69
C SER A 2 -18.41 16.44 -4.08
N GLY A 3 -17.16 16.90 -4.17
CA GLY A 3 -16.00 16.04 -4.31
C GLY A 3 -15.98 15.04 -3.13
N ALA A 4 -15.50 13.83 -3.36
CA ALA A 4 -15.24 12.89 -2.27
C ALA A 4 -14.32 13.59 -1.25
N ARG A 5 -14.64 13.44 0.05
CA ARG A 5 -13.79 13.99 1.12
C ARG A 5 -12.39 13.38 1.01
N PRO A 6 -11.31 14.19 1.09
CA PRO A 6 -9.96 13.64 1.15
C PRO A 6 -9.81 12.69 2.34
N GLY A 7 -9.02 11.65 2.16
CA GLY A 7 -8.74 10.64 3.16
C GLY A 7 -7.27 10.63 3.58
N THR A 8 -6.88 9.55 4.24
CA THR A 8 -5.49 9.29 4.63
C THR A 8 -4.94 8.07 3.92
N ILE A 9 -3.73 8.18 3.36
CA ILE A 9 -2.96 7.03 2.89
C ILE A 9 -1.91 6.67 3.95
N ALA A 10 -2.05 5.50 4.54
CA ALA A 10 -1.12 4.93 5.50
C ALA A 10 0.03 4.22 4.78
N ILE A 11 1.22 4.76 4.88
CA ILE A 11 2.45 4.17 4.34
C ILE A 11 3.12 3.36 5.42
N THR A 12 3.05 2.03 5.31
CA THR A 12 3.62 1.09 6.26
C THR A 12 5.06 0.77 5.89
N MET A 13 6.03 1.45 6.51
CA MET A 13 7.44 1.33 6.19
C MET A 13 8.32 0.87 7.36
N ALA A 14 7.71 0.28 8.39
CA ALA A 14 8.39 -0.23 9.57
C ALA A 14 8.94 -1.68 9.43
N GLY A 15 8.97 -2.23 8.22
CA GLY A 15 9.51 -3.58 7.96
C GLY A 15 11.03 -3.63 8.10
N MET A 16 11.58 -4.82 8.47
CA MET A 16 13.02 -5.01 8.72
C MET A 16 13.94 -4.77 7.51
N GLY A 17 13.42 -4.80 6.29
CA GLY A 17 14.27 -4.68 5.10
C GLY A 17 15.37 -5.75 4.99
N SER A 18 15.23 -6.89 5.64
CA SER A 18 16.29 -7.90 5.88
C SER A 18 16.97 -8.41 4.60
N ARG A 19 16.27 -8.42 3.46
CA ARG A 19 16.86 -8.81 2.17
C ARG A 19 17.92 -7.80 1.71
N PHE A 20 17.65 -6.51 1.92
CA PHE A 20 18.59 -5.43 1.57
C PHE A 20 19.78 -5.42 2.53
N THR A 21 19.56 -5.59 3.84
CA THR A 21 20.65 -5.70 4.82
C THR A 21 21.56 -6.87 4.51
N LYS A 22 21.00 -8.06 4.15
CA LYS A 22 21.78 -9.23 3.73
C LYS A 22 22.57 -9.01 2.45
N ALA A 23 22.10 -8.12 1.57
CA ALA A 23 22.79 -7.72 0.34
C ALA A 23 23.81 -6.58 0.56
N GLY A 24 24.04 -6.15 1.81
CA GLY A 24 25.06 -5.17 2.18
C GLY A 24 24.58 -3.71 2.21
N TYR A 25 23.29 -3.44 2.05
CA TYR A 25 22.78 -2.08 2.23
C TYR A 25 22.78 -1.69 3.71
N THR A 26 23.22 -0.47 3.99
CA THR A 26 23.38 0.08 5.36
C THR A 26 22.36 1.15 5.73
N CYS A 27 21.57 1.64 4.75
CA CYS A 27 20.48 2.57 4.96
C CYS A 27 19.11 1.86 4.97
N PRO A 28 18.07 2.47 5.52
CA PRO A 28 16.71 1.98 5.39
C PRO A 28 16.32 1.77 3.92
N LYS A 29 15.49 0.75 3.64
CA LYS A 29 15.09 0.39 2.28
C LYS A 29 14.56 1.58 1.47
N TYR A 30 13.73 2.42 2.09
CA TYR A 30 13.08 3.55 1.42
C TYR A 30 14.05 4.67 1.03
N GLU A 31 15.25 4.71 1.63
CA GLU A 31 16.32 5.66 1.30
C GLU A 31 17.24 5.18 0.17
N ILE A 32 17.19 3.89 -0.18
CA ILE A 32 18.01 3.33 -1.25
C ILE A 32 17.73 4.06 -2.55
N GLU A 33 18.79 4.61 -3.16
CA GLU A 33 18.67 5.32 -4.43
C GLU A 33 18.76 4.38 -5.62
N VAL A 34 17.87 4.60 -6.59
CA VAL A 34 17.89 3.97 -7.90
C VAL A 34 17.51 5.00 -8.96
N LEU A 35 18.27 5.07 -10.05
CA LEU A 35 18.06 6.06 -11.12
C LEU A 35 17.97 7.52 -10.58
N GLY A 36 18.80 7.85 -9.58
CA GLY A 36 18.92 9.18 -9.00
C GLY A 36 17.78 9.61 -8.07
N ARG A 37 16.93 8.67 -7.64
CA ARG A 37 15.84 8.92 -6.69
C ARG A 37 15.74 7.81 -5.65
N PRO A 38 15.37 8.10 -4.39
CA PRO A 38 15.13 7.09 -3.39
C PRO A 38 13.90 6.21 -3.74
N LEU A 39 13.89 4.96 -3.28
CA LEU A 39 12.75 4.06 -3.46
C LEU A 39 11.44 4.66 -2.93
N PHE A 40 11.52 5.49 -1.91
CA PHE A 40 10.39 6.29 -1.40
C PHE A 40 9.69 7.07 -2.52
N ASP A 41 10.45 7.85 -3.28
CA ASP A 41 9.90 8.68 -4.35
C ASP A 41 9.27 7.83 -5.46
N TRP A 42 9.95 6.75 -5.85
CA TRP A 42 9.44 5.84 -6.86
C TRP A 42 8.12 5.17 -6.43
N SER A 43 8.01 4.79 -5.16
CA SER A 43 6.77 4.19 -4.64
C SER A 43 5.63 5.20 -4.58
N LEU A 44 5.90 6.45 -4.15
CA LEU A 44 4.83 7.42 -3.94
C LEU A 44 4.39 8.16 -5.21
N CYS A 45 5.18 8.15 -6.29
CA CYS A 45 4.80 8.85 -7.52
C CYS A 45 3.50 8.32 -8.15
N GLY A 46 3.15 7.04 -7.93
CA GLY A 46 1.87 6.46 -8.36
C GLY A 46 0.65 7.00 -7.60
N LEU A 47 0.87 7.75 -6.52
CA LEU A 47 -0.17 8.32 -5.67
C LEU A 47 -0.40 9.83 -5.92
N ASN A 48 0.17 10.37 -7.00
CA ASN A 48 0.07 11.80 -7.31
C ASN A 48 -1.37 12.30 -7.38
N ALA A 49 -2.31 11.54 -7.97
CA ALA A 49 -3.71 11.93 -8.06
C ALA A 49 -4.38 12.03 -6.68
N PHE A 50 -4.01 11.19 -5.71
CA PHE A 50 -4.46 11.29 -4.33
C PHE A 50 -3.88 12.51 -3.64
N ARG A 51 -2.58 12.79 -3.81
CA ARG A 51 -1.94 14.02 -3.32
C ARG A 51 -2.66 15.26 -3.85
N ASP A 52 -2.90 15.32 -5.16
CA ASP A 52 -3.51 16.45 -5.84
C ASP A 52 -5.00 16.62 -5.44
N ALA A 53 -5.65 15.55 -5.02
CA ALA A 53 -6.98 15.55 -4.41
C ALA A 53 -6.98 15.94 -2.92
N GLY A 54 -5.83 16.27 -2.33
CA GLY A 54 -5.69 16.76 -0.97
C GLY A 54 -5.70 15.66 0.11
N TRP A 55 -5.33 14.43 -0.25
CA TRP A 55 -5.16 13.36 0.74
C TRP A 55 -3.91 13.56 1.58
N ASP A 56 -4.01 13.24 2.88
CA ASP A 56 -2.87 13.21 3.79
C ASP A 56 -2.13 11.87 3.70
N PHE A 57 -0.82 11.91 3.90
CA PHE A 57 0.03 10.72 3.92
C PHE A 57 0.57 10.51 5.35
N ALA A 58 0.14 9.43 5.98
CA ALA A 58 0.56 9.03 7.32
C ALA A 58 1.64 7.94 7.23
N PHE A 59 2.64 7.99 8.09
CA PHE A 59 3.81 7.12 8.01
C PHE A 59 4.03 6.34 9.31
N ALA A 60 4.33 5.04 9.18
CA ALA A 60 4.83 4.25 10.30
C ALA A 60 6.23 3.74 10.01
N THR A 61 7.18 4.09 10.87
CA THR A 61 8.60 3.78 10.75
C THR A 61 9.10 3.10 12.02
N ARG A 62 10.30 2.55 12.01
CA ARG A 62 10.96 2.13 13.24
C ARG A 62 11.72 3.31 13.84
N ARG A 63 11.61 3.48 15.16
CA ARG A 63 12.27 4.57 15.90
C ARG A 63 13.77 4.61 15.66
N GLU A 64 14.41 3.44 15.57
CA GLU A 64 15.87 3.34 15.33
C GLU A 64 16.31 3.90 13.97
N GLU A 65 15.40 4.01 12.98
CA GLU A 65 15.71 4.53 11.65
C GLU A 65 15.76 6.06 11.60
N THR A 66 15.23 6.75 12.61
CA THR A 66 15.21 8.22 12.70
C THR A 66 14.67 8.88 11.41
N ALA A 67 13.57 8.33 10.86
CA ALA A 67 13.07 8.65 9.52
C ALA A 67 12.46 10.04 9.37
N THR A 68 12.06 10.71 10.46
CA THR A 68 11.32 11.98 10.42
C THR A 68 11.98 13.07 9.59
N PRO A 69 13.31 13.33 9.68
CA PRO A 69 13.97 14.33 8.83
C PRO A 69 13.90 14.00 7.34
N PHE A 70 14.12 12.72 6.98
CA PHE A 70 14.00 12.23 5.61
C PHE A 70 12.57 12.43 5.08
N LEU A 71 11.56 11.99 5.83
CA LEU A 71 10.15 12.16 5.48
C LEU A 71 9.78 13.62 5.26
N THR A 72 10.17 14.50 6.17
CA THR A 72 9.90 15.94 6.06
C THR A 72 10.48 16.51 4.77
N GLN A 73 11.73 16.19 4.45
CA GLN A 73 12.38 16.65 3.23
C GLN A 73 11.71 16.09 1.97
N ARG A 74 11.41 14.77 1.95
CA ARG A 74 10.86 14.13 0.75
C ARG A 74 9.42 14.55 0.51
N CYS A 75 8.59 14.62 1.55
CA CYS A 75 7.21 15.10 1.42
C CYS A 75 7.17 16.54 0.88
N ALA A 76 8.04 17.44 1.40
CA ALA A 76 8.15 18.79 0.88
C ALA A 76 8.56 18.82 -0.61
N THR A 77 9.54 17.98 -1.00
CA THR A 77 9.99 17.88 -2.40
C THR A 77 8.88 17.36 -3.33
N LEU A 78 8.08 16.41 -2.86
CA LEU A 78 7.01 15.77 -3.65
C LEU A 78 5.66 16.52 -3.57
N GLY A 79 5.58 17.61 -2.78
CA GLY A 79 4.32 18.33 -2.54
C GLY A 79 3.28 17.52 -1.78
N ILE A 80 3.72 16.56 -0.96
CA ILE A 80 2.86 15.70 -0.17
C ILE A 80 2.52 16.37 1.17
N THR A 81 1.24 16.41 1.53
CA THR A 81 0.79 16.79 2.88
C THR A 81 1.12 15.65 3.83
N MET A 82 2.05 15.88 4.74
CA MET A 82 2.46 14.91 5.74
C MET A 82 1.44 14.90 6.88
N GLY A 83 0.76 13.77 7.05
CA GLY A 83 -0.12 13.46 8.18
C GLY A 83 0.65 12.91 9.38
N PRO A 84 0.01 12.10 10.25
CA PRO A 84 0.65 11.49 11.40
C PRO A 84 1.87 10.66 11.05
N VAL A 85 2.92 10.78 11.87
CA VAL A 85 4.10 9.92 11.83
C VAL A 85 4.18 9.13 13.13
N ILE A 86 4.22 7.80 13.04
CA ILE A 86 4.35 6.91 14.18
C ILE A 86 5.71 6.21 14.12
N GLU A 87 6.47 6.36 15.19
CA GLU A 87 7.75 5.66 15.38
C GLU A 87 7.55 4.45 16.29
N LEU A 88 7.74 3.26 15.76
CA LEU A 88 7.57 2.00 16.47
C LEU A 88 8.90 1.56 17.10
N ASP A 89 8.85 1.01 18.32
CA ASP A 89 10.03 0.48 19.03
C ASP A 89 10.52 -0.87 18.45
N GLY A 90 9.80 -1.43 17.48
CA GLY A 90 10.13 -2.68 16.78
C GLY A 90 9.12 -2.99 15.69
N VAL A 91 9.20 -4.19 15.13
CA VAL A 91 8.20 -4.66 14.16
C VAL A 91 6.91 -5.06 14.86
N THR A 92 5.80 -4.83 14.21
CA THR A 92 4.47 -5.33 14.64
C THR A 92 4.29 -6.79 14.20
N ASP A 93 3.19 -7.40 14.60
CA ASP A 93 2.77 -8.75 14.16
C ASP A 93 2.18 -8.78 12.74
N GLY A 94 2.42 -7.72 11.95
CA GLY A 94 2.08 -7.66 10.53
C GLY A 94 1.64 -6.26 10.07
N GLN A 95 1.52 -6.13 8.75
CA GLN A 95 1.17 -4.86 8.11
C GLN A 95 -0.19 -4.32 8.58
N ALA A 96 -1.16 -5.21 8.82
CA ALA A 96 -2.49 -4.79 9.26
C ALA A 96 -2.44 -4.10 10.63
N THR A 97 -1.59 -4.55 11.56
CA THR A 97 -1.40 -3.91 12.87
C THR A 97 -0.69 -2.56 12.74
N THR A 98 0.33 -2.48 11.90
CA THR A 98 1.00 -1.20 11.61
C THR A 98 0.01 -0.17 11.07
N ALA A 99 -0.84 -0.58 10.13
CA ALA A 99 -1.88 0.28 9.56
C ALA A 99 -2.97 0.65 10.58
N LEU A 100 -3.29 -0.24 11.54
CA LEU A 100 -4.23 0.06 12.62
C LEU A 100 -3.78 1.27 13.45
N TYR A 101 -2.50 1.32 13.83
CA TYR A 101 -1.98 2.46 14.59
C TYR A 101 -2.09 3.78 13.83
N LEU A 102 -1.88 3.76 12.51
CA LEU A 102 -2.08 4.93 11.67
C LEU A 102 -3.57 5.28 11.53
N ALA A 103 -4.46 4.29 11.38
CA ALA A 103 -5.90 4.52 11.32
C ALA A 103 -6.46 5.13 12.61
N GLU A 104 -5.85 4.82 13.77
CA GLU A 104 -6.23 5.41 15.07
C GLU A 104 -5.90 6.91 15.17
N GLN A 105 -4.92 7.38 14.41
CA GLN A 105 -4.49 8.79 14.36
C GLN A 105 -5.13 9.56 13.19
N SER A 106 -5.86 8.87 12.31
CA SER A 106 -6.51 9.46 11.14
C SER A 106 -7.94 9.93 11.44
N ASP A 107 -8.50 10.77 10.57
CA ASP A 107 -9.92 11.13 10.64
C ASP A 107 -10.78 9.87 10.47
N GLN A 108 -11.56 9.56 11.50
CA GLN A 108 -12.30 8.30 11.60
C GLN A 108 -13.40 8.12 10.55
N ASP A 109 -13.94 9.22 10.03
CA ASP A 109 -15.05 9.22 9.08
C ASP A 109 -14.58 9.52 7.64
N ALA A 110 -13.27 9.76 7.45
CA ALA A 110 -12.67 9.94 6.14
C ALA A 110 -12.17 8.61 5.56
N PRO A 111 -12.11 8.48 4.21
CA PRO A 111 -11.53 7.32 3.56
C PRO A 111 -10.11 7.02 4.04
N PHE A 112 -9.78 5.73 4.09
CA PHE A 112 -8.48 5.27 4.55
C PHE A 112 -7.90 4.27 3.55
N ALA A 113 -6.64 4.45 3.19
CA ALA A 113 -5.94 3.49 2.34
C ALA A 113 -4.61 3.09 2.97
N VAL A 114 -4.14 1.90 2.66
CA VAL A 114 -2.82 1.41 3.04
C VAL A 114 -2.01 1.14 1.78
N PHE A 115 -0.75 1.55 1.78
CA PHE A 115 0.14 1.30 0.65
C PHE A 115 1.51 0.82 1.09
N ASN A 116 2.05 -0.14 0.33
CA ASN A 116 3.39 -0.68 0.52
C ASN A 116 4.43 0.24 -0.11
N ILE A 117 5.57 0.44 0.60
CA ILE A 117 6.69 1.25 0.12
C ILE A 117 7.63 0.45 -0.81
N ASP A 118 7.15 -0.53 -1.54
CA ASP A 118 7.97 -1.44 -2.34
C ASP A 118 7.45 -1.74 -3.75
N THR A 119 6.51 -0.91 -4.20
CA THR A 119 5.91 -1.04 -5.52
C THR A 119 5.84 0.33 -6.19
N PHE A 120 6.41 0.43 -7.39
CA PHE A 120 6.16 1.52 -8.31
C PHE A 120 4.89 1.22 -9.11
N VAL A 121 4.04 2.20 -9.24
CA VAL A 121 2.93 2.23 -10.21
C VAL A 121 3.06 3.49 -11.04
N ALA A 122 2.89 3.37 -12.35
CA ALA A 122 2.96 4.55 -13.21
C ALA A 122 1.97 5.62 -12.75
N PRO A 123 2.37 6.92 -12.75
CA PRO A 123 1.49 8.02 -12.39
C PRO A 123 0.16 7.98 -13.15
N ASP A 124 -0.88 8.52 -12.55
CA ASP A 124 -2.23 8.65 -13.10
C ASP A 124 -3.05 7.36 -13.28
N LEU A 125 -2.55 6.21 -12.88
CA LEU A 125 -3.33 4.97 -12.90
C LEU A 125 -4.18 4.80 -11.64
N LEU A 126 -3.65 5.18 -10.49
CA LEU A 126 -4.38 5.15 -9.21
C LEU A 126 -5.00 6.50 -8.95
N ARG A 127 -6.34 6.57 -9.04
CA ARG A 127 -7.09 7.82 -8.91
C ARG A 127 -8.23 7.68 -7.91
N PRO A 128 -8.43 8.64 -6.99
CA PRO A 128 -9.56 8.59 -6.07
C PRO A 128 -10.92 8.65 -6.81
N GLU A 129 -10.99 9.26 -8.00
CA GLU A 129 -12.21 9.33 -8.80
C GLU A 129 -12.63 7.99 -9.42
N ALA A 130 -11.70 7.02 -9.49
CA ALA A 130 -11.99 5.65 -9.94
C ALA A 130 -12.68 4.79 -8.87
N ILE A 131 -12.80 5.30 -7.65
CA ILE A 131 -13.41 4.59 -6.53
C ILE A 131 -14.88 4.97 -6.46
N ASP A 132 -15.75 4.02 -6.79
CA ASP A 132 -17.20 4.22 -6.71
C ASP A 132 -17.64 4.45 -5.26
N ARG A 133 -18.65 5.31 -5.05
CA ARG A 133 -19.07 5.75 -3.71
C ARG A 133 -19.78 4.69 -2.88
N ASP A 134 -20.25 3.64 -3.49
CA ASP A 134 -20.93 2.50 -2.86
C ASP A 134 -19.98 1.38 -2.44
N LEU A 135 -18.69 1.52 -2.76
CA LEU A 135 -17.70 0.55 -2.38
C LEU A 135 -17.32 0.66 -0.90
N HIS A 136 -17.13 -0.49 -0.27
CA HIS A 136 -16.56 -0.63 1.06
C HIS A 136 -15.05 -0.92 0.99
N GLY A 137 -14.60 -1.49 -0.14
CA GLY A 137 -13.20 -1.80 -0.41
C GLY A 137 -12.84 -1.67 -1.89
N TRP A 138 -11.60 -1.24 -2.16
CA TRP A 138 -11.07 -1.16 -3.53
C TRP A 138 -9.60 -1.56 -3.53
N VAL A 139 -9.24 -2.45 -4.46
CA VAL A 139 -7.92 -3.09 -4.49
C VAL A 139 -7.39 -3.11 -5.92
N PRO A 140 -6.44 -2.24 -6.27
CA PRO A 140 -5.73 -2.34 -7.54
C PRO A 140 -4.91 -3.62 -7.63
N CYS A 141 -5.03 -4.30 -8.77
CA CYS A 141 -4.42 -5.59 -9.05
C CYS A 141 -3.73 -5.57 -10.41
N PHE A 142 -2.84 -6.52 -10.62
CA PHE A 142 -2.13 -6.73 -11.88
C PHE A 142 -1.88 -8.21 -12.11
N ASP A 143 -1.65 -8.62 -13.35
CA ASP A 143 -1.29 -10.01 -13.67
C ASP A 143 0.20 -10.24 -13.41
N ALA A 144 0.54 -10.60 -12.16
CA ALA A 144 1.91 -10.83 -11.73
C ALA A 144 2.35 -12.27 -11.92
N PRO A 145 3.62 -12.54 -12.24
CA PRO A 145 4.17 -13.89 -12.19
C PRO A 145 4.39 -14.38 -10.75
N GLY A 146 4.34 -15.70 -10.56
CA GLY A 146 4.62 -16.36 -9.27
C GLY A 146 3.49 -16.20 -8.25
N ASP A 147 3.71 -16.74 -7.04
CA ASP A 147 2.70 -16.89 -5.98
C ASP A 147 3.02 -16.04 -4.73
N GLY A 148 3.98 -15.13 -4.82
CA GLY A 148 4.46 -14.31 -3.70
C GLY A 148 3.55 -13.13 -3.33
N TRP A 149 2.35 -13.03 -3.91
CA TRP A 149 1.44 -11.90 -3.82
C TRP A 149 0.18 -12.27 -3.03
N SER A 150 -0.55 -11.25 -2.58
CA SER A 150 -1.96 -11.43 -2.26
C SER A 150 -2.76 -11.46 -3.57
N PHE A 151 -3.77 -12.32 -3.65
CA PHE A 151 -4.60 -12.49 -4.85
C PHE A 151 -6.08 -12.24 -4.54
N ALA A 152 -6.79 -11.61 -5.49
CA ALA A 152 -8.22 -11.38 -5.43
C ALA A 152 -8.94 -12.24 -6.51
N ARG A 153 -9.99 -12.95 -6.15
CA ARG A 153 -10.89 -13.64 -7.09
C ARG A 153 -12.19 -12.85 -7.20
N THR A 154 -12.66 -12.62 -8.43
CA THR A 154 -13.88 -11.87 -8.71
C THR A 154 -15.00 -12.79 -9.23
N ASP A 155 -16.25 -12.34 -9.08
CA ASP A 155 -17.42 -12.90 -9.77
C ASP A 155 -17.54 -12.34 -11.20
N GLU A 156 -18.57 -12.78 -11.94
CA GLU A 156 -18.84 -12.33 -13.31
C GLU A 156 -19.20 -10.83 -13.41
N ARG A 157 -19.55 -10.19 -12.28
CA ARG A 157 -19.87 -8.76 -12.19
C ARG A 157 -18.65 -7.90 -11.81
N GLY A 158 -17.48 -8.54 -11.60
CA GLY A 158 -16.25 -7.88 -11.17
C GLY A 158 -16.17 -7.59 -9.68
N ASN A 159 -17.08 -8.13 -8.86
CA ASN A 159 -16.98 -8.00 -7.41
C ASN A 159 -16.00 -9.02 -6.85
N VAL A 160 -15.16 -8.60 -5.92
CA VAL A 160 -14.27 -9.52 -5.21
C VAL A 160 -15.09 -10.44 -4.31
N VAL A 161 -14.85 -11.74 -4.44
CA VAL A 161 -15.54 -12.78 -3.65
C VAL A 161 -14.60 -13.53 -2.72
N GLU A 162 -13.29 -13.42 -2.94
CA GLU A 162 -12.27 -14.04 -2.08
C GLU A 162 -10.93 -13.32 -2.24
N MET A 163 -10.17 -13.20 -1.14
CA MET A 163 -8.77 -12.79 -1.16
C MET A 163 -7.90 -13.76 -0.38
N ARG A 164 -6.70 -14.05 -0.89
CA ARG A 164 -5.73 -14.97 -0.26
C ARG A 164 -4.32 -14.37 -0.26
N GLU A 165 -3.63 -14.55 0.83
CA GLU A 165 -2.21 -14.21 0.95
C GLU A 165 -1.33 -15.36 0.47
N LYS A 166 -0.45 -15.10 -0.51
CA LYS A 166 0.53 -16.06 -1.06
C LYS A 166 -0.08 -17.40 -1.52
N VAL A 167 -1.32 -17.34 -1.99
CA VAL A 167 -2.02 -18.46 -2.61
C VAL A 167 -2.69 -17.95 -3.88
N ARG A 168 -2.22 -18.41 -5.02
CA ARG A 168 -2.77 -17.99 -6.32
C ARG A 168 -4.15 -18.60 -6.55
N ILE A 169 -5.18 -17.76 -6.45
CA ILE A 169 -6.59 -18.11 -6.71
C ILE A 169 -7.13 -17.47 -8.00
N SER A 170 -6.32 -16.62 -8.64
CA SER A 170 -6.66 -15.91 -9.88
C SER A 170 -5.40 -15.31 -10.51
N THR A 171 -5.54 -14.51 -11.57
CA THR A 171 -4.50 -13.66 -12.15
C THR A 171 -4.37 -12.30 -11.45
N HIS A 172 -5.32 -11.91 -10.61
CA HIS A 172 -5.38 -10.59 -9.97
C HIS A 172 -4.52 -10.53 -8.70
N ALA A 173 -3.21 -10.34 -8.87
CA ALA A 173 -2.29 -10.07 -7.77
C ALA A 173 -2.41 -8.61 -7.31
N THR A 174 -2.45 -8.34 -6.00
CA THR A 174 -2.56 -6.97 -5.50
C THR A 174 -1.24 -6.22 -5.65
N ILE A 175 -1.29 -4.93 -5.96
CA ILE A 175 -0.11 -4.06 -6.02
C ILE A 175 0.34 -3.57 -4.63
N GLY A 176 -0.34 -3.99 -3.55
CA GLY A 176 -0.09 -3.51 -2.20
C GLY A 176 -0.78 -2.20 -1.83
N PHE A 177 -1.78 -1.77 -2.62
CA PHE A 177 -2.69 -0.68 -2.28
C PHE A 177 -4.05 -1.25 -1.87
N TYR A 178 -4.55 -0.84 -0.69
CA TYR A 178 -5.78 -1.33 -0.09
C TYR A 178 -6.61 -0.16 0.42
N TRP A 179 -7.74 0.10 -0.21
CA TRP A 179 -8.63 1.20 0.18
C TRP A 179 -9.85 0.69 0.97
N PHE A 180 -10.26 1.48 1.95
CA PHE A 180 -11.40 1.29 2.83
C PHE A 180 -12.24 2.56 2.86
N GLU A 181 -13.56 2.42 2.99
CA GLU A 181 -14.48 3.54 3.02
C GLU A 181 -14.20 4.55 4.15
N SER A 182 -13.62 4.10 5.27
CA SER A 182 -13.23 4.98 6.37
C SER A 182 -12.16 4.34 7.27
N ALA A 183 -11.43 5.18 8.02
CA ALA A 183 -10.49 4.71 9.05
C ALA A 183 -11.23 3.95 10.16
N ARG A 184 -12.43 4.37 10.55
CA ARG A 184 -13.31 3.65 11.48
C ARG A 184 -13.64 2.25 10.95
N GLY A 185 -14.07 2.16 9.69
CA GLY A 185 -14.39 0.90 9.00
C GLY A 185 -13.20 -0.06 8.99
N TYR A 186 -11.98 0.45 8.71
CA TYR A 186 -10.75 -0.33 8.80
C TYR A 186 -10.51 -0.89 10.20
N ARG A 187 -10.62 -0.06 11.25
CA ARG A 187 -10.41 -0.46 12.65
C ARG A 187 -11.42 -1.52 13.10
N ASP A 188 -12.68 -1.36 12.74
CA ASP A 188 -13.75 -2.30 13.11
C ASP A 188 -13.59 -3.61 12.35
N LEU A 189 -13.18 -3.56 11.07
CA LEU A 189 -12.85 -4.73 10.27
C LEU A 189 -11.64 -5.48 10.86
N TYR A 190 -10.57 -4.76 11.25
CA TYR A 190 -9.40 -5.34 11.90
C TYR A 190 -9.78 -6.09 13.18
N ARG A 191 -10.54 -5.46 14.08
CA ARG A 191 -10.99 -6.08 15.33
C ARG A 191 -11.82 -7.33 15.09
N ARG A 192 -12.72 -7.30 14.11
CA ARG A 192 -13.58 -8.42 13.74
C ARG A 192 -12.77 -9.57 13.14
N HIS A 193 -11.87 -9.27 12.21
CA HIS A 193 -11.11 -10.29 11.48
C HIS A 193 -10.11 -11.02 12.37
N PHE A 194 -9.46 -10.30 13.29
CA PHE A 194 -8.44 -10.84 14.20
C PHE A 194 -8.96 -11.14 15.60
N ALA A 195 -10.29 -11.19 15.80
CA ALA A 195 -10.88 -11.56 17.07
C ALA A 195 -10.40 -12.96 17.50
N ASP A 196 -10.10 -13.12 18.79
CA ASP A 196 -9.69 -14.39 19.41
C ASP A 196 -8.50 -15.09 18.71
N GLY A 197 -7.63 -14.32 18.07
CA GLY A 197 -6.48 -14.84 17.32
C GLY A 197 -6.81 -15.44 15.96
N ALA A 198 -8.04 -15.28 15.46
CA ALA A 198 -8.40 -15.65 14.10
C ALA A 198 -7.64 -14.81 13.05
N GLY A 199 -7.68 -15.23 11.79
CA GLY A 199 -7.16 -14.47 10.65
C GLY A 199 -5.65 -14.32 10.57
N VAL A 200 -4.88 -14.83 11.55
CA VAL A 200 -3.42 -14.81 11.53
C VAL A 200 -2.92 -15.90 10.56
N GLU A 201 -2.14 -15.51 9.56
CA GLU A 201 -1.55 -16.42 8.59
C GLU A 201 -0.02 -16.44 8.73
N LYS A 202 0.58 -17.63 8.91
CA LYS A 202 2.03 -17.80 9.08
C LYS A 202 2.66 -16.91 10.17
N GLY A 203 1.87 -16.59 11.21
CA GLY A 203 2.29 -15.75 12.33
C GLY A 203 2.19 -14.25 12.08
N GLU A 204 1.64 -13.83 10.94
CA GLU A 204 1.47 -12.42 10.58
C GLU A 204 0.00 -12.04 10.33
N ARG A 205 -0.32 -10.77 10.57
CA ARG A 205 -1.61 -10.16 10.29
C ARG A 205 -1.54 -9.38 8.98
N TYR A 206 -2.02 -10.02 7.90
CA TYR A 206 -2.07 -9.43 6.56
C TYR A 206 -3.36 -8.64 6.33
N ILE A 207 -3.31 -7.65 5.43
CA ILE A 207 -4.47 -6.82 5.10
C ILE A 207 -5.42 -7.54 4.12
N ALA A 208 -4.89 -8.17 3.07
CA ALA A 208 -5.71 -8.76 2.03
C ALA A 208 -6.77 -9.75 2.55
N PRO A 209 -6.46 -10.70 3.47
CA PRO A 209 -7.47 -11.60 4.03
C PRO A 209 -8.59 -10.92 4.82
N MET A 210 -8.36 -9.70 5.35
CA MET A 210 -9.40 -8.94 6.06
C MET A 210 -10.62 -8.66 5.18
N TYR A 211 -10.43 -8.49 3.88
CA TYR A 211 -11.53 -8.27 2.93
C TYR A 211 -12.52 -9.42 2.89
N ASN A 212 -12.11 -10.66 3.20
CA ASN A 212 -13.05 -11.78 3.30
C ASN A 212 -14.10 -11.56 4.42
N SER A 213 -13.68 -10.95 5.55
CA SER A 213 -14.62 -10.58 6.63
C SER A 213 -15.52 -9.41 6.23
N MET A 214 -15.05 -8.49 5.40
CA MET A 214 -15.86 -7.42 4.83
C MET A 214 -16.93 -8.00 3.88
N ILE A 215 -16.52 -8.86 2.95
CA ILE A 215 -17.40 -9.53 1.97
C ILE A 215 -18.45 -10.38 2.69
N ALA A 216 -18.05 -11.16 3.69
CA ALA A 216 -18.96 -11.97 4.49
C ALA A 216 -20.02 -11.15 5.24
N ALA A 217 -19.71 -9.88 5.55
CA ALA A 217 -20.66 -8.92 6.14
C ALA A 217 -21.50 -8.17 5.10
N GLY A 218 -21.42 -8.53 3.80
CA GLY A 218 -22.17 -7.92 2.71
C GLY A 218 -21.49 -6.67 2.12
N GLY A 219 -20.24 -6.39 2.48
CA GLY A 219 -19.47 -5.27 1.92
C GLY A 219 -19.11 -5.51 0.45
N LEU A 220 -19.24 -4.47 -0.36
CA LEU A 220 -18.89 -4.49 -1.78
C LEU A 220 -17.42 -4.12 -1.97
N VAL A 221 -16.67 -5.01 -2.62
CA VAL A 221 -15.24 -4.81 -2.92
C VAL A 221 -15.01 -4.98 -4.40
N ARG A 222 -14.22 -4.08 -5.01
CA ARG A 222 -13.84 -4.18 -6.43
C ARG A 222 -12.34 -4.06 -6.61
N ILE A 223 -11.87 -4.60 -7.73
CA ILE A 223 -10.50 -4.41 -8.20
C ILE A 223 -10.42 -3.29 -9.23
N LEU A 224 -9.20 -2.77 -9.43
CA LEU A 224 -8.79 -2.04 -10.62
C LEU A 224 -7.68 -2.85 -11.30
N ASP A 225 -7.84 -3.20 -12.57
CA ASP A 225 -6.77 -3.85 -13.32
C ASP A 225 -5.72 -2.83 -13.77
N VAL A 226 -4.49 -3.02 -13.31
CA VAL A 226 -3.32 -2.21 -13.67
C VAL A 226 -2.46 -3.04 -14.64
N PRO A 227 -2.11 -2.50 -15.82
CA PRO A 227 -1.24 -3.24 -16.75
C PRO A 227 0.11 -3.58 -16.10
N PHE A 228 0.54 -4.84 -16.17
CA PHE A 228 1.82 -5.29 -15.61
C PHE A 228 3.01 -4.43 -16.04
N ALA A 229 3.05 -4.02 -17.32
CA ALA A 229 4.10 -3.17 -17.86
C ALA A 229 4.22 -1.78 -17.19
N GLN A 230 3.22 -1.37 -16.42
CA GLN A 230 3.17 -0.09 -15.69
C GLN A 230 3.51 -0.23 -14.20
N VAL A 231 3.86 -1.44 -13.76
CA VAL A 231 4.21 -1.76 -12.37
C VAL A 231 5.69 -2.09 -12.27
N GLY A 232 6.38 -1.55 -11.28
CA GLY A 232 7.77 -1.86 -10.96
C GLY A 232 7.89 -2.40 -9.54
N MET A 233 8.52 -3.56 -9.40
CA MET A 233 8.74 -4.18 -8.10
C MET A 233 10.03 -3.64 -7.47
N LEU A 234 9.96 -3.23 -6.21
CA LEU A 234 11.07 -2.61 -5.46
C LEU A 234 11.31 -3.31 -4.11
N GLY A 235 10.78 -4.52 -3.94
CA GLY A 235 10.77 -5.26 -2.66
C GLY A 235 12.04 -6.04 -2.36
N THR A 236 12.93 -6.24 -3.34
CA THR A 236 14.21 -6.94 -3.14
C THR A 236 15.34 -6.28 -3.95
N PRO A 237 16.61 -6.51 -3.59
CA PRO A 237 17.76 -6.00 -4.36
C PRO A 237 17.70 -6.38 -5.85
N GLU A 238 17.28 -7.61 -6.15
CA GLU A 238 17.17 -8.12 -7.52
C GLU A 238 16.08 -7.39 -8.30
N GLN A 239 14.95 -7.11 -7.65
CA GLN A 239 13.85 -6.33 -8.25
C GLN A 239 14.26 -4.89 -8.50
N VAL A 240 15.01 -4.27 -7.58
CA VAL A 240 15.55 -2.91 -7.76
C VAL A 240 16.56 -2.88 -8.91
N ALA A 241 17.43 -3.88 -9.03
CA ALA A 241 18.36 -4.00 -10.16
C ALA A 241 17.62 -4.18 -11.49
N ALA A 242 16.56 -5.00 -11.52
CA ALA A 242 15.73 -5.19 -12.71
C ALA A 242 14.98 -3.90 -13.09
N PHE A 243 14.45 -3.17 -12.10
CA PHE A 243 13.83 -1.86 -12.32
C PHE A 243 14.82 -0.84 -12.88
N ALA A 244 16.06 -0.82 -12.39
CA ALA A 244 17.11 0.07 -12.91
C ALA A 244 17.49 -0.27 -14.36
N ALA A 245 17.59 -1.56 -14.69
CA ALA A 245 17.98 -2.01 -16.01
C ALA A 245 16.87 -1.80 -17.08
N ALA A 246 15.62 -1.96 -16.69
CA ALA A 246 14.46 -1.86 -17.56
C ALA A 246 13.26 -1.18 -16.84
N PRO A 247 13.36 0.12 -16.55
CA PRO A 247 12.28 0.82 -15.84
C PRO A 247 10.99 0.82 -16.68
N PRO A 248 9.81 0.68 -16.03
CA PRO A 248 8.51 0.81 -16.70
C PRO A 248 8.37 2.11 -17.49
N PRO A 249 7.54 2.16 -18.55
CA PRO A 249 7.39 3.37 -19.37
C PRO A 249 7.03 4.62 -18.55
N GLY A 250 6.14 4.49 -17.56
CA GLY A 250 5.78 5.58 -16.64
C GLY A 250 6.95 6.08 -15.79
N ALA A 251 7.88 5.19 -15.37
CA ALA A 251 9.10 5.59 -14.66
C ALA A 251 10.05 6.35 -15.58
N ARG A 252 10.24 5.90 -16.84
CA ARG A 252 11.06 6.62 -17.81
C ARG A 252 10.57 8.03 -18.07
N ALA A 253 9.27 8.22 -18.19
CA ALA A 253 8.66 9.54 -18.40
C ALA A 253 8.91 10.50 -17.22
N THR A 254 9.12 9.99 -16.00
CA THR A 254 9.42 10.82 -14.82
C THR A 254 10.92 11.16 -14.68
N LEU A 255 11.81 10.52 -15.45
CA LEU A 255 13.26 10.78 -15.44
C LEU A 255 13.66 11.93 -16.36
N GLY A 256 12.86 12.22 -17.38
CA GLY A 256 13.09 13.31 -18.35
C GLY A 256 12.45 14.58 -17.90
#